data_b99c8851a796ddb15de59786add8ece0
#
_entry.id   b99c8851a796ddb15de59786add8ece0
#
_cell.length_a   1.000
_cell.length_b   1.000
_cell.length_c   1.000
_cell.angle_alpha   90.00
_cell.angle_beta   90.00
_cell.angle_gamma   90.00
#
_symmetry.space_group_name_H-M   'P 1'
#
loop_
_entity.id
_entity.type
_entity.pdbx_description
1 polymer ?
#
loop_
_entity_poly.entity_id
_entity_poly.type
_entity_poly.pdbx_seq_one_letter_code
_entity_poly.pdbx_strand_id
1 'polypeptide(L)'
;MTSPLAIYRIQFRPSFGFVDAARLVPYLHGLGISHLYASPVFQARACSEHGYDITDPNSLNRQLGTEAEFRELVGMLHAHGMGLILDIVPNHQAASTQNPAWRSVLEHGPASPFAAWFDIDWGADPDGKLRLPVLGAPVDEILERDELRLDIDEGSGPHLRYFDTRYPLSSASWALLLEAPAGASRPALVAAMVAGLREATPEAALRVESDLVRAYRDDEHVRAYIDVALDHFAPGTTGARARLRDLLALQHYRLLYWRTGVETINYRRFFDISDLAGVRQEDPRVFDE
;
A
#
# COMPACT_ATOMS: atom_id res chain seq x y z
N MET A 1 -26.93 -14.42 23.19
CA MET A 1 -27.12 -13.46 22.07
C MET A 1 -28.60 -13.42 21.72
N THR A 2 -29.21 -12.24 21.70
CA THR A 2 -30.57 -12.07 21.27
C THR A 2 -30.62 -12.04 19.74
N SER A 3 -31.61 -12.69 19.13
CA SER A 3 -31.80 -12.62 17.67
C SER A 3 -32.13 -11.20 17.24
N PRO A 4 -31.54 -10.72 16.11
CA PRO A 4 -31.87 -9.41 15.56
C PRO A 4 -33.35 -9.32 15.18
N LEU A 5 -34.07 -8.32 15.71
CA LEU A 5 -35.48 -8.04 15.40
C LEU A 5 -35.62 -6.89 14.39
N ALA A 6 -34.87 -5.81 14.63
CA ALA A 6 -34.80 -4.65 13.74
C ALA A 6 -33.32 -4.17 13.70
N ILE A 7 -32.82 -3.94 12.50
CA ILE A 7 -31.39 -3.60 12.28
C ILE A 7 -31.34 -2.22 11.62
N TYR A 8 -30.43 -1.38 12.10
CA TYR A 8 -30.14 -0.09 11.48
C TYR A 8 -28.69 -0.07 11.03
N ARG A 9 -28.44 0.13 9.72
CA ARG A 9 -27.10 0.21 9.17
C ARG A 9 -26.54 1.62 9.26
N ILE A 10 -25.34 1.75 9.83
CA ILE A 10 -24.55 2.98 9.81
C ILE A 10 -23.37 2.81 8.84
N GLN A 11 -23.21 3.78 7.94
CA GLN A 11 -22.02 3.94 7.12
C GLN A 11 -21.01 4.79 7.90
N PHE A 12 -19.96 4.15 8.43
CA PHE A 12 -18.81 4.84 9.03
C PHE A 12 -17.94 5.47 7.95
N ARG A 13 -17.42 6.65 8.25
CA ARG A 13 -16.51 7.43 7.39
C ARG A 13 -15.79 8.48 8.21
N PRO A 14 -14.71 9.14 7.69
CA PRO A 14 -13.95 10.12 8.48
C PRO A 14 -14.79 11.24 9.08
N SER A 15 -15.90 11.62 8.43
CA SER A 15 -16.84 12.66 8.93
C SER A 15 -17.94 12.14 9.86
N PHE A 16 -18.01 10.82 10.12
CA PHE A 16 -18.99 10.18 11.00
C PHE A 16 -18.38 8.92 11.63
N GLY A 17 -17.79 9.08 12.80
CA GLY A 17 -17.02 8.05 13.50
C GLY A 17 -17.75 7.40 14.67
N PHE A 18 -16.99 6.73 15.55
CA PHE A 18 -17.52 5.96 16.67
C PHE A 18 -18.27 6.82 17.69
N VAL A 19 -17.74 8.03 17.97
CA VAL A 19 -18.37 9.00 18.90
C VAL A 19 -19.73 9.46 18.39
N ASP A 20 -19.84 9.71 17.08
CA ASP A 20 -21.10 10.14 16.46
C ASP A 20 -22.14 9.04 16.52
N ALA A 21 -21.73 7.78 16.23
CA ALA A 21 -22.60 6.62 16.34
C ALA A 21 -23.06 6.39 17.79
N ALA A 22 -22.18 6.53 18.79
CA ALA A 22 -22.53 6.39 20.20
C ALA A 22 -23.62 7.38 20.62
N ARG A 23 -23.58 8.62 20.14
CA ARG A 23 -24.60 9.65 20.41
C ARG A 23 -25.98 9.29 19.84
N LEU A 24 -26.04 8.47 18.78
CA LEU A 24 -27.30 8.04 18.18
C LEU A 24 -27.95 6.85 18.89
N VAL A 25 -27.23 6.11 19.73
CA VAL A 25 -27.73 4.87 20.36
C VAL A 25 -29.05 5.08 21.09
N PRO A 26 -29.24 6.14 21.95
CA PRO A 26 -30.53 6.34 22.63
C PRO A 26 -31.68 6.59 21.66
N TYR A 27 -31.46 7.31 20.56
CA TYR A 27 -32.46 7.55 19.54
C TYR A 27 -32.83 6.27 18.79
N LEU A 28 -31.86 5.47 18.39
CA LEU A 28 -32.07 4.20 17.69
C LEU A 28 -32.85 3.20 18.59
N HIS A 29 -32.49 3.14 19.88
CA HIS A 29 -33.21 2.34 20.86
C HIS A 29 -34.68 2.79 20.98
N GLY A 30 -34.91 4.11 21.02
CA GLY A 30 -36.28 4.68 21.06
C GLY A 30 -37.09 4.38 19.80
N LEU A 31 -36.48 4.14 18.65
CA LEU A 31 -37.11 3.66 17.42
C LEU A 31 -37.40 2.15 17.43
N GLY A 32 -36.97 1.40 18.45
CA GLY A 32 -37.12 -0.05 18.52
C GLY A 32 -36.06 -0.84 17.75
N ILE A 33 -34.92 -0.22 17.40
CA ILE A 33 -33.80 -0.91 16.79
C ILE A 33 -33.15 -1.82 17.84
N SER A 34 -32.96 -3.09 17.49
CA SER A 34 -32.33 -4.10 18.35
C SER A 34 -30.84 -4.27 18.08
N HIS A 35 -30.39 -3.98 16.87
CA HIS A 35 -28.98 -4.14 16.48
C HIS A 35 -28.52 -3.02 15.56
N LEU A 36 -27.31 -2.52 15.83
CA LEU A 36 -26.57 -1.66 14.93
C LEU A 36 -25.79 -2.54 13.95
N TYR A 37 -25.93 -2.31 12.65
CA TYR A 37 -25.09 -2.89 11.61
C TYR A 37 -24.02 -1.85 11.18
N ALA A 38 -22.79 -2.09 11.58
CA ALA A 38 -21.65 -1.23 11.27
C ALA A 38 -21.08 -1.59 9.89
N SER A 39 -20.90 -0.62 8.99
CA SER A 39 -20.01 -0.78 7.83
C SER A 39 -18.59 -1.12 8.31
N PRO A 40 -17.67 -1.56 7.43
CA PRO A 40 -16.34 -1.99 7.86
C PRO A 40 -15.64 -0.97 8.75
N VAL A 41 -15.10 -1.43 9.88
CA VAL A 41 -14.47 -0.60 10.93
C VAL A 41 -12.97 -0.77 11.00
N PHE A 42 -12.40 -1.72 10.24
CA PHE A 42 -10.96 -1.97 10.20
C PHE A 42 -10.23 -0.94 9.37
N GLN A 43 -8.88 -0.88 9.52
CA GLN A 43 -8.06 0.10 8.86
C GLN A 43 -8.19 -0.01 7.35
N ALA A 44 -8.69 1.05 6.73
CA ALA A 44 -8.86 1.21 5.30
C ALA A 44 -7.89 2.25 4.74
N ARG A 45 -7.90 2.46 3.43
CA ARG A 45 -7.15 3.55 2.78
C ARG A 45 -7.49 4.89 3.41
N ALA A 46 -6.52 5.80 3.40
CA ALA A 46 -6.75 7.17 3.85
C ALA A 46 -7.90 7.81 3.05
N CYS A 47 -8.79 8.50 3.76
CA CYS A 47 -9.98 9.16 3.20
C CYS A 47 -11.00 8.20 2.55
N SER A 48 -10.99 6.91 2.89
CA SER A 48 -12.03 5.99 2.45
C SER A 48 -13.39 6.38 3.02
N GLU A 49 -14.37 6.57 2.12
CA GLU A 49 -15.75 6.93 2.50
C GLU A 49 -16.65 5.71 2.78
N HIS A 50 -16.11 4.49 2.55
CA HIS A 50 -16.90 3.25 2.64
C HIS A 50 -16.24 2.14 3.49
N GLY A 51 -14.92 2.14 3.66
CA GLY A 51 -14.18 1.20 4.51
C GLY A 51 -13.96 -0.20 3.91
N TYR A 52 -14.37 -0.47 2.65
CA TYR A 52 -14.18 -1.80 2.03
C TYR A 52 -12.79 -2.00 1.41
N ASP A 53 -12.00 -0.96 1.29
CA ASP A 53 -10.63 -0.96 0.79
C ASP A 53 -9.63 -1.12 1.95
N ILE A 54 -9.72 -2.26 2.64
CA ILE A 54 -8.94 -2.58 3.84
C ILE A 54 -7.45 -2.61 3.51
N THR A 55 -6.66 -1.97 4.36
CA THR A 55 -5.19 -1.98 4.32
C THR A 55 -4.56 -2.76 5.46
N ASP A 56 -5.29 -2.92 6.59
CA ASP A 56 -4.89 -3.74 7.73
C ASP A 56 -6.15 -4.29 8.41
N PRO A 57 -6.42 -5.61 8.32
CA PRO A 57 -7.61 -6.22 8.92
C PRO A 57 -7.50 -6.39 10.44
N ASN A 58 -6.33 -6.17 11.04
CA ASN A 58 -6.04 -6.44 12.46
C ASN A 58 -6.11 -5.18 13.33
N SER A 59 -6.35 -4.01 12.74
CA SER A 59 -6.47 -2.75 13.48
C SER A 59 -7.72 -1.97 13.11
N LEU A 60 -8.27 -1.22 14.08
CA LEU A 60 -9.39 -0.31 13.81
C LEU A 60 -8.93 0.88 12.98
N ASN A 61 -9.80 1.35 12.10
CA ASN A 61 -9.55 2.53 11.28
C ASN A 61 -9.48 3.79 12.15
N ARG A 62 -8.26 4.34 12.27
CA ARG A 62 -7.98 5.53 13.10
C ARG A 62 -8.73 6.78 12.65
N GLN A 63 -9.20 6.83 11.42
CA GLN A 63 -10.03 7.93 10.92
C GLN A 63 -11.47 7.88 11.43
N LEU A 64 -11.92 6.72 11.94
CA LEU A 64 -13.23 6.54 12.55
C LEU A 64 -13.23 6.81 14.06
N GLY A 65 -12.04 6.79 14.68
CA GLY A 65 -11.84 7.01 16.10
C GLY A 65 -10.81 6.08 16.72
N THR A 66 -10.68 6.17 18.03
CA THR A 66 -9.78 5.35 18.85
C THR A 66 -10.47 4.04 19.27
N GLU A 67 -9.68 3.07 19.72
CA GLU A 67 -10.21 1.83 20.31
C GLU A 67 -11.08 2.11 21.55
N ALA A 68 -10.72 3.12 22.35
CA ALA A 68 -11.50 3.53 23.51
C ALA A 68 -12.91 4.01 23.11
N GLU A 69 -13.00 4.83 22.06
CA GLU A 69 -14.26 5.33 21.53
C GLU A 69 -15.11 4.20 20.91
N PHE A 70 -14.47 3.23 20.24
CA PHE A 70 -15.18 2.03 19.77
C PHE A 70 -15.73 1.20 20.94
N ARG A 71 -14.95 1.01 22.01
CA ARG A 71 -15.40 0.32 23.23
C ARG A 71 -16.54 1.07 23.93
N GLU A 72 -16.51 2.40 23.93
CA GLU A 72 -17.59 3.24 24.44
C GLU A 72 -18.90 3.05 23.64
N LEU A 73 -18.81 3.05 22.31
CA LEU A 73 -19.96 2.73 21.44
C LEU A 73 -20.55 1.36 21.78
N VAL A 74 -19.71 0.33 21.91
CA VAL A 74 -20.16 -1.03 22.27
C VAL A 74 -20.81 -1.03 23.66
N GLY A 75 -20.23 -0.33 24.63
CA GLY A 75 -20.80 -0.19 25.99
C GLY A 75 -22.16 0.50 25.97
N MET A 76 -22.32 1.56 25.19
CA MET A 76 -23.61 2.27 25.01
C MET A 76 -24.66 1.36 24.39
N LEU A 77 -24.32 0.58 23.35
CA LEU A 77 -25.24 -0.40 22.75
C LEU A 77 -25.71 -1.42 23.79
N HIS A 78 -24.77 -2.02 24.54
CA HIS A 78 -25.09 -3.01 25.57
C HIS A 78 -25.96 -2.42 26.69
N ALA A 79 -25.69 -1.21 27.15
CA ALA A 79 -26.49 -0.51 28.18
C ALA A 79 -27.94 -0.29 27.72
N HIS A 80 -28.22 -0.22 26.42
CA HIS A 80 -29.54 -0.10 25.83
C HIS A 80 -30.12 -1.46 25.35
N GLY A 81 -29.49 -2.59 25.70
CA GLY A 81 -29.91 -3.92 25.25
C GLY A 81 -29.77 -4.15 23.75
N MET A 82 -29.00 -3.35 23.06
CA MET A 82 -28.74 -3.46 21.61
C MET A 82 -27.50 -4.29 21.33
N GLY A 83 -27.51 -5.01 20.20
CA GLY A 83 -26.35 -5.74 19.68
C GLY A 83 -25.60 -4.97 18.58
N LEU A 84 -24.39 -5.44 18.28
CA LEU A 84 -23.56 -4.94 17.19
C LEU A 84 -23.33 -6.06 16.17
N ILE A 85 -23.54 -5.74 14.88
CA ILE A 85 -23.21 -6.58 13.75
C ILE A 85 -22.08 -5.86 12.99
N LEU A 86 -20.93 -6.50 12.80
CA LEU A 86 -19.81 -5.94 12.04
C LEU A 86 -19.84 -6.47 10.60
N ASP A 87 -19.70 -5.56 9.66
CA ASP A 87 -19.43 -5.88 8.27
C ASP A 87 -17.92 -6.17 8.12
N ILE A 88 -17.57 -7.39 7.76
CA ILE A 88 -16.16 -7.81 7.59
C ILE A 88 -15.85 -8.05 6.12
N VAL A 89 -14.60 -7.84 5.74
CA VAL A 89 -14.13 -7.90 4.34
C VAL A 89 -13.01 -8.92 4.20
N PRO A 90 -13.29 -10.24 4.25
CA PRO A 90 -12.24 -11.27 4.17
C PRO A 90 -11.78 -11.57 2.74
N ASN A 91 -12.61 -11.28 1.73
CA ASN A 91 -12.35 -11.71 0.34
C ASN A 91 -11.26 -10.93 -0.38
N HIS A 92 -11.02 -9.67 -0.01
CA HIS A 92 -10.08 -8.78 -0.71
C HIS A 92 -9.51 -7.73 0.23
N GLN A 93 -8.40 -7.14 -0.19
CA GLN A 93 -7.77 -5.98 0.44
C GLN A 93 -7.42 -4.93 -0.62
N ALA A 94 -7.10 -3.72 -0.19
CA ALA A 94 -6.68 -2.65 -1.08
C ALA A 94 -5.39 -3.03 -1.83
N ALA A 95 -5.43 -2.99 -3.16
CA ALA A 95 -4.27 -3.07 -4.04
C ALA A 95 -3.57 -1.70 -4.09
N SER A 96 -3.15 -1.21 -2.94
CA SER A 96 -2.60 0.13 -2.73
C SER A 96 -1.29 0.06 -1.96
N THR A 97 -0.39 1.00 -2.22
CA THR A 97 0.87 1.14 -1.47
C THR A 97 0.67 1.55 0.00
N GLN A 98 -0.56 1.92 0.38
CA GLN A 98 -0.95 2.11 1.78
C GLN A 98 -1.19 0.77 2.52
N ASN A 99 -1.38 -0.34 1.79
CA ASN A 99 -1.45 -1.68 2.37
C ASN A 99 -0.03 -2.24 2.50
N PRO A 100 0.49 -2.49 3.73
CA PRO A 100 1.85 -2.94 3.93
C PRO A 100 2.16 -4.29 3.26
N ALA A 101 1.20 -5.22 3.26
CA ALA A 101 1.35 -6.53 2.61
C ALA A 101 1.47 -6.38 1.08
N TRP A 102 0.58 -5.57 0.47
CA TRP A 102 0.65 -5.28 -0.96
C TRP A 102 1.91 -4.52 -1.35
N ARG A 103 2.31 -3.53 -0.54
CA ARG A 103 3.57 -2.80 -0.73
C ARG A 103 4.77 -3.74 -0.74
N SER A 104 4.84 -4.68 0.22
CA SER A 104 5.90 -5.70 0.27
C SER A 104 5.91 -6.58 -0.99
N VAL A 105 4.74 -6.92 -1.54
CA VAL A 105 4.64 -7.66 -2.81
C VAL A 105 5.18 -6.84 -3.98
N LEU A 106 4.93 -5.55 -4.03
CA LEU A 106 5.50 -4.66 -5.06
C LEU A 106 7.03 -4.56 -4.94
N GLU A 107 7.54 -4.51 -3.72
CA GLU A 107 8.95 -4.32 -3.42
C GLU A 107 9.81 -5.58 -3.67
N HIS A 108 9.26 -6.76 -3.31
CA HIS A 108 10.00 -8.02 -3.31
C HIS A 108 9.44 -9.08 -4.29
N GLY A 109 8.33 -8.80 -4.95
CA GLY A 109 7.69 -9.71 -5.91
C GLY A 109 7.34 -11.08 -5.29
N PRO A 110 7.62 -12.21 -6.01
CA PRO A 110 7.37 -13.55 -5.50
C PRO A 110 8.12 -13.92 -4.22
N ALA A 111 9.22 -13.20 -3.89
CA ALA A 111 10.00 -13.41 -2.67
C ALA A 111 9.40 -12.70 -1.43
N SER A 112 8.36 -11.87 -1.60
CA SER A 112 7.65 -11.27 -0.47
C SER A 112 7.04 -12.35 0.43
N PRO A 113 7.11 -12.20 1.77
CA PRO A 113 6.39 -13.08 2.69
C PRO A 113 4.87 -13.04 2.46
N PHE A 114 4.37 -11.97 1.86
CA PHE A 114 2.95 -11.78 1.54
C PHE A 114 2.58 -12.18 0.10
N ALA A 115 3.52 -12.71 -0.70
CA ALA A 115 3.24 -13.07 -2.09
C ALA A 115 2.16 -14.15 -2.24
N ALA A 116 2.04 -15.04 -1.25
CA ALA A 116 1.01 -16.07 -1.20
C ALA A 116 -0.34 -15.58 -0.66
N TRP A 117 -0.40 -14.39 -0.05
CA TRP A 117 -1.63 -13.84 0.51
C TRP A 117 -2.63 -13.41 -0.57
N PHE A 118 -2.10 -12.87 -1.65
CA PHE A 118 -2.90 -12.40 -2.77
C PHE A 118 -2.94 -13.47 -3.86
N ASP A 119 -4.08 -13.56 -4.52
CA ASP A 119 -4.28 -14.47 -5.63
C ASP A 119 -3.68 -13.88 -6.92
N ILE A 120 -2.37 -14.04 -7.06
CA ILE A 120 -1.55 -13.52 -8.16
C ILE A 120 -1.07 -14.68 -9.03
N ASP A 121 -1.32 -14.59 -10.34
CA ASP A 121 -0.72 -15.47 -11.34
C ASP A 121 0.58 -14.86 -11.87
N TRP A 122 1.69 -15.18 -11.19
CA TRP A 122 3.02 -14.74 -11.60
C TRP A 122 3.45 -15.28 -12.98
N GLY A 123 2.91 -16.42 -13.39
CA GLY A 123 3.21 -17.06 -14.69
C GLY A 123 2.55 -16.37 -15.87
N ALA A 124 1.52 -15.56 -15.65
CA ALA A 124 0.85 -14.82 -16.71
C ALA A 124 1.69 -13.66 -17.30
N ASP A 125 2.73 -13.21 -16.59
CA ASP A 125 3.70 -12.23 -17.11
C ASP A 125 5.01 -12.95 -17.46
N PRO A 126 5.60 -12.75 -18.66
CA PRO A 126 6.81 -13.44 -19.09
C PRO A 126 8.04 -13.16 -18.21
N ASP A 127 8.05 -12.03 -17.51
CA ASP A 127 9.12 -11.68 -16.57
C ASP A 127 8.70 -11.88 -15.10
N GLY A 128 7.56 -12.55 -14.86
CA GLY A 128 7.05 -12.81 -13.51
C GLY A 128 6.67 -11.55 -12.73
N LYS A 129 6.11 -10.53 -13.40
CA LYS A 129 5.79 -9.24 -12.79
C LYS A 129 4.29 -9.09 -12.53
N LEU A 130 3.98 -8.33 -11.49
CA LEU A 130 2.62 -7.90 -11.20
C LEU A 130 2.20 -6.78 -12.16
N ARG A 131 1.02 -6.89 -12.77
CA ARG A 131 0.51 -5.94 -13.76
C ARG A 131 -0.46 -4.96 -13.12
N LEU A 132 -0.08 -3.67 -13.09
CA LEU A 132 -0.84 -2.59 -12.45
C LEU A 132 -1.39 -1.62 -13.49
N PRO A 133 -2.69 -1.62 -13.80
CA PRO A 133 -3.31 -0.71 -14.77
C PRO A 133 -3.62 0.65 -14.11
N VAL A 134 -2.60 1.44 -13.81
CA VAL A 134 -2.70 2.66 -12.99
C VAL A 134 -2.34 3.94 -13.74
N LEU A 135 -1.73 3.83 -14.93
CA LEU A 135 -1.29 5.00 -15.69
C LEU A 135 -2.44 5.59 -16.52
N GLY A 136 -2.51 6.91 -16.60
CA GLY A 136 -3.49 7.64 -17.41
C GLY A 136 -3.21 7.62 -18.93
N ALA A 137 -1.99 7.19 -19.34
CA ALA A 137 -1.55 7.04 -20.72
C ALA A 137 -0.49 5.92 -20.83
N PRO A 138 -0.08 5.50 -22.04
CA PRO A 138 1.06 4.61 -22.21
C PRO A 138 2.32 5.13 -21.50
N VAL A 139 3.13 4.21 -20.96
CA VAL A 139 4.28 4.57 -20.13
C VAL A 139 5.26 5.52 -20.81
N ASP A 140 5.45 5.39 -22.13
CA ASP A 140 6.34 6.27 -22.87
C ASP A 140 5.83 7.73 -22.91
N GLU A 141 4.52 7.92 -23.06
CA GLU A 141 3.90 9.24 -22.99
C GLU A 141 3.99 9.85 -21.58
N ILE A 142 3.80 9.01 -20.54
CA ILE A 142 3.95 9.43 -19.14
C ILE A 142 5.38 9.90 -18.85
N LEU A 143 6.39 9.19 -19.39
CA LEU A 143 7.79 9.60 -19.29
C LEU A 143 8.10 10.87 -20.10
N GLU A 144 7.48 11.04 -21.27
CA GLU A 144 7.64 12.26 -22.07
C GLU A 144 7.05 13.50 -21.39
N ARG A 145 5.98 13.33 -20.63
CA ARG A 145 5.32 14.40 -19.85
C ARG A 145 5.94 14.62 -18.47
N ASP A 146 6.97 13.84 -18.13
CA ASP A 146 7.63 13.88 -16.82
C ASP A 146 6.64 13.71 -15.64
N GLU A 147 5.56 12.93 -15.86
CA GLU A 147 4.53 12.65 -14.85
C GLU A 147 4.95 11.54 -13.87
N LEU A 148 5.88 10.65 -14.27
CA LEU A 148 6.50 9.64 -13.42
C LEU A 148 7.91 10.08 -13.06
N ARG A 149 8.21 10.17 -11.76
CA ARG A 149 9.48 10.69 -11.24
C ARG A 149 10.05 9.76 -10.19
N LEU A 150 11.37 9.73 -10.11
CA LEU A 150 12.07 9.17 -8.97
C LEU A 150 12.19 10.26 -7.89
N ASP A 151 11.81 9.93 -6.68
CA ASP A 151 11.78 10.85 -5.54
C ASP A 151 12.26 10.12 -4.27
N ILE A 152 12.56 10.87 -3.21
CA ILE A 152 12.93 10.33 -1.91
C ILE A 152 12.23 11.11 -0.80
N ASP A 153 11.87 10.42 0.26
CA ASP A 153 11.51 11.06 1.52
C ASP A 153 12.25 10.43 2.72
N GLU A 154 12.30 11.17 3.82
CA GLU A 154 13.03 10.78 5.03
C GLU A 154 12.42 9.56 5.75
N GLY A 155 11.19 9.18 5.41
CA GLY A 155 10.46 8.10 6.09
C GLY A 155 10.42 6.79 5.32
N SER A 156 10.38 6.85 3.96
CA SER A 156 10.18 5.67 3.13
C SER A 156 11.27 5.43 2.07
N GLY A 157 12.28 6.31 2.02
CA GLY A 157 13.38 6.20 1.06
C GLY A 157 12.99 6.49 -0.41
N PRO A 158 13.84 6.09 -1.36
CA PRO A 158 13.59 6.29 -2.78
C PRO A 158 12.35 5.54 -3.27
N HIS A 159 11.55 6.21 -4.10
CA HIS A 159 10.32 5.66 -4.66
C HIS A 159 10.00 6.28 -6.02
N LEU A 160 9.23 5.55 -6.83
CA LEU A 160 8.64 6.11 -8.03
C LEU A 160 7.35 6.86 -7.63
N ARG A 161 7.28 8.14 -7.96
CA ARG A 161 6.10 8.97 -7.71
C ARG A 161 5.33 9.19 -9.01
N TYR A 162 4.06 8.80 -9.00
CA TYR A 162 3.08 9.11 -10.03
C TYR A 162 1.90 9.83 -9.38
N PHE A 163 1.77 11.11 -9.60
CA PHE A 163 0.90 12.02 -8.85
C PHE A 163 1.11 11.86 -7.33
N ASP A 164 0.06 11.47 -6.60
CA ASP A 164 0.10 11.27 -5.14
C ASP A 164 0.51 9.84 -4.73
N THR A 165 0.63 8.92 -5.70
CA THR A 165 1.00 7.53 -5.42
C THR A 165 2.51 7.34 -5.46
N ARG A 166 3.03 6.67 -4.42
CA ARG A 166 4.44 6.31 -4.27
C ARG A 166 4.59 4.80 -4.41
N TYR A 167 5.26 4.36 -5.47
CA TYR A 167 5.56 2.95 -5.71
C TYR A 167 6.94 2.61 -5.16
N PRO A 168 7.08 1.56 -4.32
CA PRO A 168 8.37 1.16 -3.77
C PRO A 168 9.30 0.68 -4.89
N LEU A 169 10.60 0.82 -4.68
CA LEU A 169 11.62 0.30 -5.58
C LEU A 169 12.06 -1.09 -5.13
N SER A 170 12.38 -1.97 -6.09
CA SER A 170 13.07 -3.23 -5.79
C SER A 170 14.51 -2.97 -5.31
N SER A 171 15.07 -3.90 -4.54
CA SER A 171 16.46 -3.82 -4.06
C SER A 171 17.47 -3.65 -5.19
N ALA A 172 17.22 -4.29 -6.35
CA ALA A 172 18.06 -4.13 -7.55
C ALA A 172 18.04 -2.69 -8.08
N SER A 173 16.91 -2.01 -7.98
CA SER A 173 16.77 -0.60 -8.39
C SER A 173 17.48 0.35 -7.44
N TRP A 174 17.50 0.06 -6.15
CA TRP A 174 18.27 0.82 -5.19
C TRP A 174 19.75 0.71 -5.50
N ALA A 175 20.26 -0.50 -5.83
CA ALA A 175 21.65 -0.69 -6.25
C ALA A 175 21.98 0.11 -7.51
N LEU A 176 21.10 0.08 -8.53
CA LEU A 176 21.26 0.87 -9.75
C LEU A 176 21.31 2.38 -9.46
N LEU A 177 20.39 2.90 -8.64
CA LEU A 177 20.35 4.30 -8.24
C LEU A 177 21.64 4.72 -7.57
N LEU A 178 22.12 3.95 -6.59
CA LEU A 178 23.31 4.27 -5.79
C LEU A 178 24.64 4.09 -6.54
N GLU A 179 24.62 3.46 -7.70
CA GLU A 179 25.81 3.34 -8.58
C GLU A 179 25.94 4.46 -9.59
N ALA A 180 24.86 5.18 -9.85
CA ALA A 180 24.71 6.07 -11.00
C ALA A 180 25.64 7.30 -11.06
N PRO A 181 26.09 7.97 -9.98
CA PRO A 181 26.79 9.23 -10.13
C PRO A 181 28.25 9.04 -10.62
N ALA A 182 28.48 9.25 -11.91
CA ALA A 182 29.83 9.45 -12.43
C ALA A 182 30.35 10.81 -11.93
N GLY A 183 31.47 10.80 -11.19
CA GLY A 183 32.15 12.01 -10.73
C GLY A 183 31.93 12.39 -9.27
N ALA A 184 30.99 11.79 -8.56
CA ALA A 184 30.86 11.95 -7.11
C ALA A 184 31.68 10.89 -6.36
N SER A 185 32.38 11.28 -5.29
CA SER A 185 33.07 10.33 -4.41
C SER A 185 31.99 9.56 -3.63
N ARG A 186 31.85 8.27 -3.91
CA ARG A 186 30.87 7.41 -3.21
C ARG A 186 31.30 7.22 -1.77
N PRO A 187 30.46 7.57 -0.78
CA PRO A 187 30.76 7.26 0.61
C PRO A 187 30.97 5.76 0.83
N ALA A 188 31.91 5.37 1.70
CA ALA A 188 32.20 3.96 1.98
C ALA A 188 30.97 3.20 2.50
N LEU A 189 30.12 3.87 3.27
CA LEU A 189 28.84 3.33 3.76
C LEU A 189 27.92 2.98 2.59
N VAL A 190 27.75 3.87 1.61
CA VAL A 190 26.92 3.62 0.42
C VAL A 190 27.48 2.47 -0.42
N ALA A 191 28.82 2.39 -0.57
CA ALA A 191 29.45 1.27 -1.27
C ALA A 191 29.18 -0.09 -0.61
N ALA A 192 29.23 -0.15 0.72
CA ALA A 192 28.91 -1.35 1.49
C ALA A 192 27.42 -1.73 1.36
N MET A 193 26.52 -0.73 1.38
CA MET A 193 25.09 -0.95 1.19
C MET A 193 24.75 -1.49 -0.20
N VAL A 194 25.36 -0.96 -1.26
CA VAL A 194 25.19 -1.46 -2.64
C VAL A 194 25.62 -2.93 -2.75
N ALA A 195 26.78 -3.29 -2.17
CA ALA A 195 27.23 -4.69 -2.13
C ALA A 195 26.20 -5.57 -1.37
N GLY A 196 25.71 -5.10 -0.23
CA GLY A 196 24.67 -5.80 0.54
C GLY A 196 23.39 -6.02 -0.24
N LEU A 197 22.89 -5.02 -0.99
CA LEU A 197 21.65 -5.12 -1.79
C LEU A 197 21.75 -6.12 -2.93
N ARG A 198 22.94 -6.35 -3.48
CA ARG A 198 23.18 -7.29 -4.59
C ARG A 198 23.16 -8.75 -4.17
N GLU A 199 23.51 -9.03 -2.93
CA GLU A 199 23.70 -10.39 -2.41
C GLU A 199 22.63 -10.77 -1.38
N ALA A 200 21.69 -9.87 -1.09
CA ALA A 200 20.78 -10.01 0.04
C ALA A 200 19.62 -10.98 -0.20
N THR A 201 19.27 -11.74 0.85
CA THR A 201 17.90 -12.25 0.99
C THR A 201 16.93 -11.07 1.18
N PRO A 202 15.61 -11.25 0.95
CA PRO A 202 14.64 -10.18 1.16
C PRO A 202 14.73 -9.51 2.55
N GLU A 203 14.95 -10.31 3.61
CA GLU A 203 15.07 -9.79 4.98
C GLU A 203 16.37 -8.99 5.18
N ALA A 204 17.45 -9.37 4.51
CA ALA A 204 18.70 -8.63 4.55
C ALA A 204 18.60 -7.33 3.75
N ALA A 205 17.92 -7.34 2.60
CA ALA A 205 17.65 -6.16 1.79
C ALA A 205 16.87 -5.11 2.59
N LEU A 206 15.78 -5.50 3.28
CA LEU A 206 14.99 -4.61 4.14
C LEU A 206 15.85 -3.90 5.22
N ARG A 207 16.83 -4.61 5.79
CA ARG A 207 17.75 -3.99 6.76
C ARG A 207 18.64 -2.95 6.10
N VAL A 208 19.21 -3.27 4.93
CA VAL A 208 20.06 -2.33 4.18
C VAL A 208 19.26 -1.09 3.75
N GLU A 209 18.03 -1.28 3.28
CA GLU A 209 17.11 -0.19 2.91
C GLU A 209 16.79 0.70 4.11
N SER A 210 16.48 0.11 5.27
CA SER A 210 16.22 0.85 6.50
C SER A 210 17.46 1.63 6.98
N ASP A 211 18.64 1.04 6.85
CA ASP A 211 19.91 1.70 7.20
C ASP A 211 20.23 2.84 6.23
N LEU A 212 19.90 2.70 4.93
CA LEU A 212 20.07 3.75 3.95
C LEU A 212 19.13 4.94 4.21
N VAL A 213 17.86 4.68 4.53
CA VAL A 213 16.88 5.72 4.91
C VAL A 213 17.40 6.49 6.14
N ARG A 214 17.90 5.77 7.13
CA ARG A 214 18.51 6.38 8.33
C ARG A 214 19.73 7.22 7.96
N ALA A 215 20.65 6.68 7.15
CA ALA A 215 21.85 7.38 6.72
C ALA A 215 21.51 8.62 5.88
N TYR A 216 20.51 8.55 5.01
CA TYR A 216 20.05 9.71 4.24
C TYR A 216 19.56 10.84 5.16
N ARG A 217 18.85 10.51 6.24
CA ARG A 217 18.38 11.49 7.22
C ARG A 217 19.51 12.06 8.07
N ASP A 218 20.43 11.20 8.56
CA ASP A 218 21.34 11.51 9.66
C ASP A 218 22.78 11.87 9.18
N ASP A 219 23.17 11.55 7.93
CA ASP A 219 24.52 11.80 7.35
C ASP A 219 24.43 12.70 6.12
N GLU A 220 24.95 13.92 6.24
CA GLU A 220 24.95 14.94 5.18
C GLU A 220 25.70 14.48 3.92
N HIS A 221 26.79 13.70 4.05
CA HIS A 221 27.57 13.23 2.90
C HIS A 221 26.79 12.14 2.13
N VAL A 222 26.09 11.26 2.85
CA VAL A 222 25.21 10.25 2.23
C VAL A 222 24.05 10.94 1.55
N ARG A 223 23.42 11.92 2.19
CA ARG A 223 22.33 12.71 1.63
C ARG A 223 22.76 13.39 0.33
N ALA A 224 23.85 14.16 0.37
CA ALA A 224 24.35 14.86 -0.80
C ALA A 224 24.70 13.90 -1.96
N TYR A 225 25.22 12.72 -1.67
CA TYR A 225 25.49 11.71 -2.68
C TYR A 225 24.22 11.18 -3.31
N ILE A 226 23.18 10.86 -2.50
CA ILE A 226 21.91 10.35 -2.98
C ILE A 226 21.15 11.42 -3.78
N ASP A 227 21.17 12.68 -3.36
CA ASP A 227 20.56 13.79 -4.08
C ASP A 227 21.18 13.94 -5.48
N VAL A 228 22.50 13.85 -5.60
CA VAL A 228 23.20 13.82 -6.90
C VAL A 228 22.78 12.61 -7.72
N ALA A 229 22.61 11.43 -7.10
CA ALA A 229 22.14 10.24 -7.79
C ALA A 229 20.71 10.43 -8.36
N LEU A 230 19.81 11.04 -7.59
CA LEU A 230 18.44 11.35 -8.02
C LEU A 230 18.41 12.37 -9.16
N ASP A 231 19.30 13.37 -9.16
CA ASP A 231 19.41 14.38 -10.23
C ASP A 231 19.68 13.77 -11.61
N HIS A 232 20.32 12.59 -11.66
CA HIS A 232 20.52 11.86 -12.91
C HIS A 232 19.20 11.35 -13.54
N PHE A 233 18.14 11.22 -12.74
CA PHE A 233 16.80 10.81 -13.16
C PHE A 233 15.86 12.00 -13.28
N ALA A 234 16.29 13.22 -12.92
CA ALA A 234 15.45 14.39 -12.92
C ALA A 234 15.03 14.81 -14.34
N PRO A 235 13.82 15.35 -14.51
CA PRO A 235 13.35 15.91 -15.78
C PRO A 235 14.34 16.89 -16.40
N GLY A 236 14.58 16.77 -17.70
CA GLY A 236 15.53 17.63 -18.44
C GLY A 236 16.99 17.18 -18.39
N THR A 237 17.36 16.25 -17.53
CA THR A 237 18.71 15.69 -17.52
C THR A 237 18.92 14.73 -18.69
N THR A 238 20.05 14.90 -19.41
CA THR A 238 20.39 14.07 -20.58
C THR A 238 20.36 12.57 -20.19
N GLY A 239 19.56 11.78 -20.90
CA GLY A 239 19.43 10.35 -20.67
C GLY A 239 18.55 9.96 -19.46
N ALA A 240 17.98 10.90 -18.73
CA ALA A 240 17.13 10.62 -17.56
C ALA A 240 15.99 9.64 -17.88
N ARG A 241 15.29 9.83 -19.00
CA ARG A 241 14.17 8.96 -19.41
C ARG A 241 14.61 7.53 -19.73
N ALA A 242 15.79 7.36 -20.33
CA ALA A 242 16.36 6.03 -20.58
C ALA A 242 16.69 5.33 -19.27
N ARG A 243 17.37 6.01 -18.35
CA ARG A 243 17.67 5.48 -17.01
C ARG A 243 16.40 5.16 -16.22
N LEU A 244 15.36 5.97 -16.34
CA LEU A 244 14.08 5.70 -15.67
C LEU A 244 13.39 4.47 -16.28
N ARG A 245 13.49 4.23 -17.60
CA ARG A 245 13.04 2.98 -18.22
C ARG A 245 13.81 1.76 -17.71
N ASP A 246 15.14 1.87 -17.61
CA ASP A 246 15.98 0.79 -17.07
C ASP A 246 15.61 0.48 -15.61
N LEU A 247 15.36 1.51 -14.82
CA LEU A 247 14.91 1.37 -13.44
C LEU A 247 13.52 0.73 -13.36
N LEU A 248 12.58 1.11 -14.22
CA LEU A 248 11.24 0.49 -14.32
C LEU A 248 11.34 -0.99 -14.72
N ALA A 249 12.31 -1.33 -15.56
CA ALA A 249 12.52 -2.72 -15.98
C ALA A 249 12.98 -3.62 -14.82
N LEU A 250 13.55 -3.08 -13.75
CA LEU A 250 13.97 -3.83 -12.56
C LEU A 250 12.87 -4.05 -11.52
N GLN A 251 11.71 -3.40 -11.67
CA GLN A 251 10.62 -3.57 -10.70
C GLN A 251 9.97 -4.94 -10.80
N HIS A 252 9.41 -5.43 -9.69
CA HIS A 252 8.58 -6.64 -9.65
C HIS A 252 7.14 -6.38 -10.14
N TYR A 253 6.86 -5.20 -10.63
CA TYR A 253 5.57 -4.79 -11.20
C TYR A 253 5.77 -4.05 -12.51
N ARG A 254 4.68 -3.98 -13.31
CA ARG A 254 4.56 -3.15 -14.51
C ARG A 254 3.47 -2.13 -14.31
N LEU A 255 3.79 -0.86 -14.49
CA LEU A 255 2.79 0.20 -14.57
C LEU A 255 2.23 0.23 -16.00
N LEU A 256 0.94 0.00 -16.14
CA LEU A 256 0.26 -0.11 -17.43
C LEU A 256 -0.78 1.01 -17.59
N TYR A 257 -1.01 1.38 -18.84
CA TYR A 257 -2.12 2.26 -19.20
C TYR A 257 -3.45 1.59 -18.83
N TRP A 258 -4.26 2.26 -18.02
CA TRP A 258 -5.44 1.63 -17.40
C TRP A 258 -6.43 1.05 -18.41
N ARG A 259 -6.64 1.72 -19.58
CA ARG A 259 -7.63 1.25 -20.57
C ARG A 259 -7.27 -0.08 -21.23
N THR A 260 -6.00 -0.34 -21.47
CA THR A 260 -5.53 -1.58 -22.08
C THR A 260 -4.96 -2.55 -21.06
N GLY A 261 -4.44 -2.04 -19.95
CA GLY A 261 -3.85 -2.84 -18.89
C GLY A 261 -4.87 -3.64 -18.08
N VAL A 262 -6.10 -3.12 -17.95
CA VAL A 262 -7.15 -3.74 -17.13
C VAL A 262 -7.54 -5.16 -17.61
N GLU A 263 -7.42 -5.44 -18.90
CA GLU A 263 -7.69 -6.77 -19.48
C GLU A 263 -6.54 -7.76 -19.27
N THR A 264 -5.37 -7.27 -18.87
CA THR A 264 -4.15 -8.07 -18.71
C THR A 264 -3.72 -8.24 -17.25
N ILE A 265 -4.53 -7.79 -16.30
CA ILE A 265 -4.28 -7.96 -14.87
C ILE A 265 -4.06 -9.43 -14.54
N ASN A 266 -3.04 -9.71 -13.74
CA ASN A 266 -2.65 -11.05 -13.34
C ASN A 266 -2.87 -11.34 -11.84
N TYR A 267 -3.81 -10.62 -11.22
CA TYR A 267 -4.29 -10.91 -9.87
C TYR A 267 -5.82 -10.93 -9.85
N ARG A 268 -6.41 -11.72 -8.96
CA ARG A 268 -7.86 -11.74 -8.79
C ARG A 268 -8.33 -10.42 -8.21
N ARG A 269 -9.35 -9.84 -8.82
CA ARG A 269 -10.01 -8.61 -8.38
C ARG A 269 -11.34 -8.92 -7.69
N PHE A 270 -11.78 -8.01 -6.86
CA PHE A 270 -13.18 -8.00 -6.42
C PHE A 270 -14.03 -7.33 -7.50
N PHE A 271 -14.85 -8.12 -8.19
CA PHE A 271 -15.53 -7.72 -9.43
C PHE A 271 -14.53 -7.14 -10.45
N ASP A 272 -14.81 -5.97 -11.00
CA ASP A 272 -13.95 -5.26 -11.96
C ASP A 272 -13.11 -4.15 -11.32
N ILE A 273 -13.01 -4.11 -9.98
CA ILE A 273 -12.32 -3.05 -9.25
C ILE A 273 -10.83 -3.42 -9.13
N SER A 274 -9.99 -2.77 -9.93
CA SER A 274 -8.53 -3.03 -9.96
C SER A 274 -7.81 -2.66 -8.66
N ASP A 275 -8.42 -1.80 -7.85
CA ASP A 275 -7.88 -1.35 -6.56
C ASP A 275 -8.15 -2.33 -5.41
N LEU A 276 -8.84 -3.46 -5.68
CA LEU A 276 -9.21 -4.46 -4.68
C LEU A 276 -8.69 -5.84 -5.10
N ALA A 277 -7.56 -6.24 -4.51
CA ALA A 277 -6.92 -7.53 -4.78
C ALA A 277 -7.52 -8.64 -3.92
N GLY A 278 -7.85 -9.76 -4.55
CA GLY A 278 -8.37 -10.93 -3.87
C GLY A 278 -7.35 -11.56 -2.92
N VAL A 279 -7.81 -11.93 -1.73
CA VAL A 279 -7.03 -12.59 -0.68
C VAL A 279 -7.32 -14.08 -0.70
N ARG A 280 -6.31 -14.92 -0.52
CA ARG A 280 -6.42 -16.39 -0.51
C ARG A 280 -6.85 -16.92 0.86
N GLN A 281 -8.10 -16.76 1.20
CA GLN A 281 -8.66 -17.24 2.47
C GLN A 281 -8.64 -18.78 2.62
N GLU A 282 -8.45 -19.50 1.53
CA GLU A 282 -8.26 -20.96 1.52
C GLU A 282 -6.86 -21.40 2.00
N ASP A 283 -5.88 -20.50 2.05
CA ASP A 283 -4.56 -20.78 2.63
C ASP A 283 -4.63 -20.59 4.15
N PRO A 284 -4.38 -21.64 4.97
CA PRO A 284 -4.43 -21.52 6.43
C PRO A 284 -3.53 -20.43 7.00
N ARG A 285 -2.38 -20.18 6.37
CA ARG A 285 -1.45 -19.13 6.81
C ARG A 285 -2.03 -17.72 6.64
N VAL A 286 -2.96 -17.56 5.69
CA VAL A 286 -3.65 -16.29 5.42
C VAL A 286 -4.90 -16.16 6.30
N PHE A 287 -5.58 -17.29 6.52
CA PHE A 287 -6.80 -17.33 7.33
C PHE A 287 -6.53 -17.12 8.83
N ASP A 288 -5.39 -17.62 9.34
CA ASP A 288 -5.03 -17.57 10.75
C ASP A 288 -4.40 -16.22 11.17
N GLU A 289 -4.02 -15.37 10.21
CA GLU A 289 -3.44 -14.03 10.42
C GLU A 289 -4.52 -12.97 10.60
#